data_0c88edc08eee6ba4a1a5370c537f3a1a
#
_entry.id   0c88edc08eee6ba4a1a5370c537f3a1a
#
_cell.length_a   1.000
_cell.length_b   1.000
_cell.length_c   1.000
_cell.angle_alpha   90.00
_cell.angle_beta   90.00
_cell.angle_gamma   90.00
#
_symmetry.space_group_name_H-M   'P 1'
#
loop_
_entity.id
_entity.type
_entity.pdbx_description
1 polymer ?
#
loop_
_entity_poly.entity_id
_entity_poly.type
_entity_poly.pdbx_seq_one_letter_code
_entity_poly.pdbx_strand_id
1 'polypeptide(L)'
;MRVLLDTSVLSEGLRRKKTNIYSTNIFLYHLINNEEILCITGLILQETLSSITNVKLYNQIKEILLKFSYIEPSKEDYLFASEIRNVLKHKGVTTNTVDVLIASLSIRYNLP
;
A
#
# COMPACT_ATOMS: atom_id res chain seq x y z
N MET A 1 -11.72 2.75 11.64
CA MET A 1 -10.31 3.18 11.56
C MET A 1 -9.83 3.03 10.13
N ARG A 2 -9.08 3.98 9.63
CA ARG A 2 -8.48 3.89 8.29
C ARG A 2 -7.11 3.21 8.38
N VAL A 3 -6.86 2.28 7.47
CA VAL A 3 -5.59 1.54 7.40
C VAL A 3 -4.99 1.74 6.02
N LEU A 4 -3.75 2.22 5.98
CA LEU A 4 -3.01 2.38 4.73
C LEU A 4 -2.27 1.07 4.42
N LEU A 5 -2.53 0.53 3.24
CA LEU A 5 -1.94 -0.74 2.82
C LEU A 5 -0.66 -0.51 2.03
N ASP A 6 0.33 -1.32 2.35
CA ASP A 6 1.61 -1.38 1.68
C ASP A 6 1.54 -2.38 0.51
N THR A 7 2.35 -2.15 -0.51
CA THR A 7 2.43 -3.00 -1.71
C THR A 7 2.76 -4.44 -1.36
N SER A 8 3.62 -4.68 -0.38
CA SER A 8 4.02 -6.04 0.03
C SER A 8 2.83 -6.85 0.51
N VAL A 9 2.00 -6.25 1.36
CA VAL A 9 0.80 -6.89 1.91
C VAL A 9 -0.18 -7.22 0.80
N LEU A 10 -0.42 -6.27 -0.11
CA LEU A 10 -1.31 -6.46 -1.24
C LEU A 10 -0.80 -7.54 -2.19
N SER A 11 0.48 -7.50 -2.54
CA SER A 11 1.08 -8.47 -3.47
C SER A 11 1.01 -9.88 -2.91
N GLU A 12 1.34 -10.08 -1.64
CA GLU A 12 1.24 -11.40 -1.02
C GLU A 12 -0.21 -11.89 -0.93
N GLY A 13 -1.11 -11.02 -0.49
CA GLY A 13 -2.52 -11.39 -0.37
C GLY A 13 -3.16 -11.77 -1.69
N LEU A 14 -2.76 -11.11 -2.79
CA LEU A 14 -3.35 -11.31 -4.10
C LEU A 14 -2.66 -12.40 -4.92
N ARG A 15 -1.35 -12.62 -4.72
CA ARG A 15 -0.60 -13.63 -5.48
C ARG A 15 -0.76 -15.04 -4.96
N ARG A 16 -0.98 -15.22 -3.66
CA ARG A 16 -1.04 -16.53 -3.03
C ARG A 16 -2.44 -17.13 -2.99
N LYS A 17 -3.30 -16.74 -3.91
CA LYS A 17 -4.65 -17.31 -4.02
C LYS A 17 -4.66 -18.83 -4.21
N LYS A 18 -3.51 -19.44 -4.56
CA LYS A 18 -3.44 -20.87 -4.89
C LYS A 18 -2.71 -21.77 -3.90
N THR A 19 -1.90 -21.25 -2.99
CA THR A 19 -1.02 -22.13 -2.22
C THR A 19 -1.03 -21.96 -0.71
N ASN A 20 -1.37 -20.82 -0.17
CA ASN A 20 -1.50 -20.66 1.26
C ASN A 20 -2.29 -19.39 1.57
N ILE A 21 -3.52 -19.54 1.31
CA ILE A 21 -4.53 -18.50 1.33
C ILE A 21 -4.77 -17.97 2.74
N TYR A 22 -4.36 -18.74 3.77
CA TYR A 22 -4.92 -18.54 5.09
C TYR A 22 -4.23 -17.48 5.95
N SER A 23 -2.94 -17.22 5.78
CA SER A 23 -2.28 -16.29 6.69
C SER A 23 -2.43 -14.82 6.30
N THR A 24 -2.18 -14.48 5.05
CA THR A 24 -2.27 -13.08 4.57
C THR A 24 -3.68 -12.69 4.19
N ASN A 25 -4.45 -13.63 3.60
CA ASN A 25 -5.85 -13.40 3.29
C ASN A 25 -6.73 -13.33 4.54
N ILE A 26 -6.36 -14.04 5.61
CA ILE A 26 -7.05 -13.91 6.89
C ILE A 26 -6.92 -12.49 7.43
N PHE A 27 -5.71 -11.91 7.35
CA PHE A 27 -5.49 -10.54 7.79
C PHE A 27 -6.35 -9.55 7.01
N LEU A 28 -6.34 -9.63 5.67
CA LEU A 28 -7.19 -8.79 4.83
C LEU A 28 -8.67 -9.04 5.09
N TYR A 29 -9.05 -10.30 5.24
CA TYR A 29 -10.44 -10.68 5.53
C TYR A 29 -10.91 -10.09 6.85
N HIS A 30 -10.08 -10.16 7.89
CA HIS A 30 -10.39 -9.56 9.19
C HIS A 30 -10.50 -8.04 9.11
N LEU A 31 -9.61 -7.39 8.36
CA LEU A 31 -9.68 -5.94 8.16
C LEU A 31 -10.99 -5.54 7.46
N ILE A 32 -11.39 -6.29 6.45
CA ILE A 32 -12.61 -6.02 5.71
C ILE A 32 -13.85 -6.26 6.60
N ASN A 33 -13.87 -7.38 7.34
CA ASN A 33 -15.01 -7.74 8.17
C ASN A 33 -15.16 -6.88 9.43
N ASN A 34 -14.08 -6.29 9.92
CA ASN A 34 -14.13 -5.39 11.05
C ASN A 34 -14.48 -3.95 10.65
N GLU A 35 -14.97 -3.76 9.43
CA GLU A 35 -15.36 -2.47 8.87
C GLU A 35 -14.21 -1.45 8.86
N GLU A 36 -12.96 -1.93 8.81
CA GLU A 36 -11.81 -1.06 8.63
C GLU A 36 -11.82 -0.46 7.23
N ILE A 37 -11.52 0.83 7.13
CA ILE A 37 -11.42 1.49 5.84
C ILE A 37 -10.00 1.28 5.32
N LEU A 38 -9.89 0.46 4.27
CA LEU A 38 -8.61 0.19 3.63
C LEU A 38 -8.29 1.30 2.64
N CYS A 39 -7.10 1.85 2.76
CA CYS A 39 -6.66 2.99 1.95
C CYS A 39 -5.45 2.62 1.11
N ILE A 40 -5.39 3.14 -0.12
CA ILE A 40 -4.23 3.03 -1.00
C ILE A 40 -3.92 4.39 -1.61
N THR A 41 -2.69 4.54 -2.10
CA THR A 41 -2.28 5.71 -2.88
C THR A 41 -2.02 5.32 -4.32
N GLY A 42 -1.84 6.32 -5.18
CA GLY A 42 -1.55 6.08 -6.59
C GLY A 42 -0.29 5.28 -6.84
N LEU A 43 0.78 5.49 -6.06
CA LEU A 43 2.01 4.73 -6.22
C LEU A 43 1.82 3.26 -5.85
N ILE A 44 1.05 2.96 -4.82
CA ILE A 44 0.74 1.58 -4.43
C ILE A 44 -0.08 0.91 -5.52
N LEU A 45 -1.08 1.61 -6.06
CA LEU A 45 -1.89 1.12 -7.16
C LEU A 45 -1.02 0.78 -8.37
N GLN A 46 -0.17 1.70 -8.77
CA GLN A 46 0.71 1.52 -9.92
C GLN A 46 1.70 0.38 -9.72
N GLU A 47 2.36 0.33 -8.57
CA GLU A 47 3.36 -0.67 -8.28
C GLU A 47 2.76 -2.08 -8.22
N THR A 48 1.59 -2.20 -7.60
CA THR A 48 0.89 -3.48 -7.49
C THR A 48 0.47 -3.99 -8.87
N LEU A 49 -0.13 -3.14 -9.70
CA LEU A 49 -0.63 -3.53 -11.02
C LEU A 49 0.49 -3.72 -12.04
N SER A 50 1.60 -2.98 -11.91
CA SER A 50 2.70 -3.06 -12.87
C SER A 50 3.37 -4.43 -12.92
N SER A 51 3.25 -5.22 -11.86
CA SER A 51 3.84 -6.55 -11.80
C SER A 51 2.95 -7.64 -12.40
N ILE A 52 1.74 -7.31 -12.82
CA ILE A 52 0.77 -8.29 -13.30
C ILE A 52 0.66 -8.22 -14.81
N THR A 53 1.18 -9.25 -15.50
CA THR A 53 1.21 -9.31 -16.95
C THR A 53 0.01 -10.04 -17.55
N ASN A 54 -0.65 -10.91 -16.78
CA ASN A 54 -1.85 -11.61 -17.23
C ASN A 54 -3.03 -10.64 -17.25
N VAL A 55 -3.65 -10.44 -18.40
CA VAL A 55 -4.70 -9.43 -18.58
C VAL A 55 -5.92 -9.71 -17.71
N LYS A 56 -6.31 -10.98 -17.62
CA LYS A 56 -7.48 -11.36 -16.81
C LYS A 56 -7.23 -11.08 -15.34
N LEU A 57 -6.08 -11.48 -14.83
CA LEU A 57 -5.70 -11.25 -13.44
C LEU A 57 -5.54 -9.75 -13.15
N TYR A 58 -4.93 -9.00 -14.07
CA TYR A 58 -4.81 -7.56 -13.96
C TYR A 58 -6.18 -6.90 -13.75
N ASN A 59 -7.15 -7.25 -14.58
CA ASN A 59 -8.47 -6.66 -14.49
C ASN A 59 -9.20 -7.03 -13.20
N GLN A 60 -9.05 -8.27 -12.73
CA GLN A 60 -9.65 -8.71 -11.49
C GLN A 60 -9.08 -7.94 -10.29
N ILE A 61 -7.77 -7.81 -10.23
CA ILE A 61 -7.11 -7.12 -9.12
C ILE A 61 -7.38 -5.62 -9.19
N LYS A 62 -7.38 -5.04 -10.37
CA LYS A 62 -7.74 -3.64 -10.56
C LYS A 62 -9.12 -3.33 -9.97
N GLU A 63 -10.11 -4.18 -10.25
CA GLU A 63 -11.45 -3.98 -9.70
C GLU A 63 -11.47 -4.01 -8.19
N ILE A 64 -10.70 -4.91 -7.58
CA ILE A 64 -10.59 -4.99 -6.13
C ILE A 64 -9.95 -3.72 -5.56
N LEU A 65 -8.85 -3.28 -6.14
CA LEU A 65 -8.11 -2.10 -5.66
C LEU A 65 -8.92 -0.82 -5.80
N LEU A 66 -9.73 -0.70 -6.85
CA LEU A 66 -10.56 0.49 -7.05
C LEU A 66 -11.68 0.62 -6.02
N LYS A 67 -11.98 -0.43 -5.28
CA LYS A 67 -12.95 -0.38 -4.18
C LYS A 67 -12.36 0.16 -2.88
N PHE A 68 -11.05 0.22 -2.76
CA PHE A 68 -10.39 0.77 -1.57
C PHE A 68 -10.50 2.29 -1.57
N SER A 69 -10.44 2.88 -0.38
CA SER A 69 -10.36 4.33 -0.26
C SER A 69 -9.04 4.82 -0.82
N TYR A 70 -9.08 5.94 -1.54
CA TYR A 70 -7.91 6.49 -2.21
C TYR A 70 -7.42 7.72 -1.45
N ILE A 71 -6.13 7.74 -1.15
CA ILE A 71 -5.46 8.91 -0.59
C ILE A 71 -4.60 9.53 -1.68
N GLU A 72 -4.92 10.76 -2.06
CA GLU A 72 -4.12 11.54 -3.00
C GLU A 72 -3.07 12.32 -2.22
N PRO A 73 -1.77 12.00 -2.33
CA PRO A 73 -0.75 12.75 -1.64
C PRO A 73 -0.66 14.17 -2.20
N SER A 74 -0.51 15.14 -1.30
CA SER A 74 -0.32 16.53 -1.67
C SER A 74 1.16 16.80 -1.93
N LYS A 75 1.44 18.00 -2.43
CA LYS A 75 2.83 18.45 -2.60
C LYS A 75 3.59 18.41 -1.27
N GLU A 76 2.93 18.78 -0.18
CA GLU A 76 3.50 18.76 1.16
C GLU A 76 3.85 17.33 1.60
N ASP A 77 3.06 16.35 1.22
CA ASP A 77 3.34 14.94 1.51
C ASP A 77 4.64 14.49 0.84
N TYR A 78 4.82 14.86 -0.41
CA TYR A 78 6.05 14.53 -1.14
C TYR A 78 7.26 15.24 -0.56
N LEU A 79 7.12 16.50 -0.16
CA LEU A 79 8.18 17.24 0.49
C LEU A 79 8.56 16.60 1.82
N PHE A 80 7.59 16.24 2.63
CA PHE A 80 7.82 15.58 3.90
C PHE A 80 8.51 14.23 3.71
N ALA A 81 8.06 13.46 2.73
CA ALA A 81 8.70 12.18 2.40
C ALA A 81 10.17 12.37 2.02
N SER A 82 10.50 13.41 1.24
CA SER A 82 11.87 13.69 0.86
C SER A 82 12.74 14.05 2.08
N GLU A 83 12.17 14.78 3.02
CA GLU A 83 12.88 15.15 4.24
C GLU A 83 13.18 13.91 5.10
N ILE A 84 12.20 13.02 5.25
CA ILE A 84 12.38 11.77 5.98
C ILE A 84 13.49 10.95 5.34
N ARG A 85 13.46 10.81 4.02
CA ARG A 85 14.46 10.03 3.29
C ARG A 85 15.86 10.59 3.50
N ASN A 86 16.00 11.91 3.45
CA ASN A 86 17.29 12.57 3.63
C ASN A 86 17.83 12.39 5.04
N VAL A 87 16.97 12.49 6.07
CA VAL A 87 17.36 12.24 7.46
C VAL A 87 17.86 10.81 7.62
N LEU A 88 17.14 9.83 7.08
CA LEU A 88 17.51 8.42 7.17
C LEU A 88 18.82 8.16 6.41
N LYS A 89 19.00 8.79 5.25
CA LYS A 89 20.20 8.65 4.44
C LYS A 89 21.44 9.16 5.20
N HIS A 90 21.33 10.28 5.92
CA HIS A 90 22.41 10.79 6.76
C HIS A 90 22.76 9.83 7.89
N LYS A 91 21.83 9.01 8.34
CA LYS A 91 22.05 7.98 9.35
C LYS A 91 22.50 6.65 8.74
N GLY A 92 22.75 6.60 7.44
CA GLY A 92 23.20 5.41 6.76
C GLY A 92 22.07 4.43 6.39
N VAL A 93 20.81 4.86 6.47
CA VAL A 93 19.66 4.02 6.13
C VAL A 93 19.20 4.35 4.72
N THR A 94 19.18 3.33 3.86
CA THR A 94 18.66 3.44 2.49
C THR A 94 17.21 3.00 2.47
N THR A 95 16.34 3.82 1.87
CA THR A 95 14.91 3.53 1.76
C THR A 95 14.47 3.67 0.30
N ASN A 96 13.38 3.04 -0.07
CA ASN A 96 12.83 3.28 -1.40
C ASN A 96 11.76 4.38 -1.35
N THR A 97 11.43 4.92 -2.51
CA THR A 97 10.54 6.07 -2.66
C THR A 97 9.13 5.80 -2.11
N VAL A 98 8.61 4.60 -2.36
CA VAL A 98 7.23 4.26 -1.97
C VAL A 98 7.13 4.09 -0.46
N ASP A 99 8.10 3.41 0.16
CA ASP A 99 8.09 3.17 1.60
C ASP A 99 8.12 4.48 2.39
N VAL A 100 8.91 5.45 1.93
CA VAL A 100 9.01 6.75 2.60
C VAL A 100 7.71 7.54 2.44
N LEU A 101 7.09 7.46 1.27
CA LEU A 101 5.80 8.11 1.05
C LEU A 101 4.72 7.52 1.95
N ILE A 102 4.66 6.19 2.07
CA ILE A 102 3.71 5.51 2.96
C ILE A 102 3.93 5.96 4.40
N ALA A 103 5.19 6.01 4.84
CA ALA A 103 5.54 6.46 6.19
C ALA A 103 5.07 7.91 6.43
N SER A 104 5.29 8.79 5.47
CA SER A 104 4.90 10.20 5.60
C SER A 104 3.39 10.36 5.67
N LEU A 105 2.65 9.60 4.87
CA LEU A 105 1.19 9.61 4.90
C LEU A 105 0.64 9.05 6.21
N SER A 106 1.25 7.99 6.71
CA SER A 106 0.86 7.40 7.99
C SER A 106 1.02 8.37 9.14
N ILE A 107 2.10 9.14 9.14
CA ILE A 107 2.35 10.14 10.16
C ILE A 107 1.35 11.30 10.03
N ARG A 108 1.20 11.84 8.82
CA ARG A 108 0.35 13.01 8.59
C ARG A 108 -1.13 12.73 8.89
N TYR A 109 -1.63 11.59 8.46
CA TYR A 109 -3.03 11.22 8.64
C TYR A 109 -3.26 10.38 9.88
N ASN A 110 -2.23 10.17 10.70
CA ASN A 110 -2.30 9.35 11.91
C ASN A 110 -2.88 7.96 11.63
N LEU A 111 -2.34 7.30 10.59
CA LEU A 111 -2.76 5.97 10.18
C LEU A 111 -1.80 4.91 10.73
N PRO A 112 -2.31 3.76 11.13
CA PRO A 112 -1.43 2.65 11.54
C PRO A 112 -0.67 2.05 10.36
#